data_f5c40af63ca33d1b4e87f056d792af6f
#
_entry.id   f5c40af63ca33d1b4e87f056d792af6f
#
_cell.length_a   1.000
_cell.length_b   1.000
_cell.length_c   1.000
_cell.angle_alpha   90.00
_cell.angle_beta   90.00
_cell.angle_gamma   90.00
#
_symmetry.space_group_name_H-M   'P 1'
#
loop_
_entity.id
_entity.type
_entity.pdbx_description
1 polymer ?
#
loop_
_entity_poly.entity_id
_entity_poly.type
_entity_poly.pdbx_seq_one_letter_code
_entity_poly.pdbx_strand_id
1 'polypeptide(L)'
;MRFSSSIVLALPALALAQEQVPLADKIKGWLNQAQSFVSSAVPSVPSPMDAGAAKVAELVETSLTLDNWQSVLSADPSATTAGPEDFMVYITGGNKTCYGLCGNATKAWNESVALLSASPSAPKLAVLDCENEPILCNAWAVGPPSIYYFSIPHALADQSASAPLAYYILLNRTSVTASEITAIPTKETYKSAAPYEGIWHPFTGLIAQYQLGMPIGYVIWGFSKMPSWLPMILISFFSRSFMGRRAAAPQGGAAPAAAT
;
A
#
# COMPACT_ATOMS: atom_id res chain seq x y z
N MET A 1 5.73 -78.21 8.03
CA MET A 1 6.38 -77.92 9.33
C MET A 1 5.92 -76.56 9.74
N ARG A 2 5.16 -76.44 10.84
CA ARG A 2 4.52 -75.22 11.35
C ARG A 2 5.47 -74.67 12.40
N PHE A 3 5.82 -73.39 12.31
CA PHE A 3 6.42 -72.63 13.43
C PHE A 3 5.53 -71.39 13.66
N SER A 4 4.75 -71.46 14.72
CA SER A 4 4.06 -70.34 15.32
C SER A 4 5.07 -69.61 16.24
N SER A 5 5.34 -68.38 15.94
CA SER A 5 6.09 -67.51 16.89
C SER A 5 5.12 -66.45 17.45
N SER A 6 4.72 -66.67 18.68
CA SER A 6 3.92 -65.70 19.46
C SER A 6 4.88 -64.62 19.97
N ILE A 7 4.74 -63.40 19.50
CA ILE A 7 5.42 -62.21 20.04
C ILE A 7 4.54 -61.66 21.14
N VAL A 8 4.96 -61.84 22.35
CA VAL A 8 4.39 -61.19 23.55
C VAL A 8 4.92 -59.77 23.61
N LEU A 9 4.06 -58.79 23.30
CA LEU A 9 4.31 -57.36 23.48
C LEU A 9 4.12 -57.05 24.97
N ALA A 10 5.22 -56.91 25.70
CA ALA A 10 5.22 -56.29 27.03
C ALA A 10 5.12 -54.78 26.91
N LEU A 11 3.95 -54.23 27.22
CA LEU A 11 3.74 -52.79 27.41
C LEU A 11 4.30 -52.36 28.77
N PRO A 12 5.24 -51.41 28.84
CA PRO A 12 5.57 -50.75 30.10
C PRO A 12 4.42 -49.84 30.52
N ALA A 13 3.77 -50.12 31.61
CA ALA A 13 2.84 -49.23 32.30
C ALA A 13 3.60 -48.02 32.83
N LEU A 14 3.70 -46.95 32.06
CA LEU A 14 4.11 -45.64 32.56
C LEU A 14 2.95 -45.09 33.40
N ALA A 15 3.05 -45.27 34.70
CA ALA A 15 2.22 -44.53 35.67
C ALA A 15 2.64 -43.06 35.62
N LEU A 16 2.02 -42.28 34.73
CA LEU A 16 2.04 -40.82 34.81
C LEU A 16 1.12 -40.43 35.97
N ALA A 17 1.74 -40.01 37.07
CA ALA A 17 1.04 -39.25 38.10
C ALA A 17 0.49 -37.98 37.43
N GLN A 18 -0.76 -38.03 37.00
CA GLN A 18 -1.48 -36.83 36.55
C GLN A 18 -1.75 -36.01 37.84
N GLU A 19 -0.96 -34.98 37.99
CA GLU A 19 -1.31 -33.86 38.86
C GLU A 19 -2.69 -33.38 38.43
N GLN A 20 -3.67 -33.63 39.27
CA GLN A 20 -5.08 -33.26 39.04
C GLN A 20 -5.18 -31.76 39.17
N VAL A 21 -4.91 -31.03 38.08
CA VAL A 21 -5.25 -29.61 37.97
C VAL A 21 -6.76 -29.49 38.19
N PRO A 22 -7.23 -28.70 39.17
CA PRO A 22 -8.65 -28.56 39.46
C PRO A 22 -9.43 -28.19 38.19
N LEU A 23 -10.55 -28.83 37.93
CA LEU A 23 -11.36 -28.63 36.74
C LEU A 23 -11.71 -27.15 36.52
N ALA A 24 -11.77 -26.38 37.60
CA ALA A 24 -11.97 -24.93 37.59
C ALA A 24 -10.86 -24.16 36.87
N ASP A 25 -9.58 -24.57 36.95
CA ASP A 25 -8.46 -23.89 36.30
C ASP A 25 -8.39 -24.25 34.81
N LYS A 26 -8.78 -25.48 34.44
CA LYS A 26 -8.95 -25.84 33.03
C LYS A 26 -10.08 -25.05 32.35
N ILE A 27 -11.20 -24.86 33.08
CA ILE A 27 -12.33 -24.07 32.57
C ILE A 27 -11.95 -22.59 32.45
N LYS A 28 -11.24 -22.03 33.41
CA LYS A 28 -10.69 -20.64 33.30
C LYS A 28 -9.71 -20.48 32.17
N GLY A 29 -8.79 -21.42 31.96
CA GLY A 29 -7.85 -21.40 30.83
C GLY A 29 -8.59 -21.45 29.48
N TRP A 30 -9.61 -22.30 29.37
CA TRP A 30 -10.44 -22.41 28.17
C TRP A 30 -11.30 -21.18 27.93
N LEU A 31 -11.89 -20.58 28.97
CA LEU A 31 -12.64 -19.34 28.90
C LEU A 31 -11.75 -18.15 28.47
N ASN A 32 -10.53 -18.04 29.02
CA ASN A 32 -9.59 -17.00 28.60
C ASN A 32 -9.15 -17.19 27.14
N GLN A 33 -8.95 -18.43 26.71
CA GLN A 33 -8.62 -18.73 25.32
C GLN A 33 -9.82 -18.48 24.39
N ALA A 34 -11.04 -18.81 24.81
CA ALA A 34 -12.26 -18.49 24.09
C ALA A 34 -12.50 -16.97 24.01
N GLN A 35 -12.22 -16.22 25.08
CA GLN A 35 -12.29 -14.76 25.06
C GLN A 35 -11.27 -14.15 24.08
N SER A 36 -10.05 -14.69 23.97
CA SER A 36 -9.08 -14.21 23.00
C SER A 36 -9.50 -14.49 21.55
N PHE A 37 -10.16 -15.63 21.29
CA PHE A 37 -10.73 -15.94 19.97
C PHE A 37 -11.97 -15.08 19.66
N VAL A 38 -12.81 -14.79 20.63
CA VAL A 38 -14.00 -13.95 20.45
C VAL A 38 -13.58 -12.49 20.24
N SER A 39 -12.53 -12.01 20.90
CA SER A 39 -11.99 -10.66 20.69
C SER A 39 -11.40 -10.44 19.29
N SER A 40 -10.93 -11.52 18.65
CA SER A 40 -10.42 -11.45 17.27
C SER A 40 -11.50 -11.67 16.20
N ALA A 41 -12.67 -12.18 16.58
CA ALA A 41 -13.76 -12.52 15.64
C ALA A 41 -14.94 -11.54 15.67
N VAL A 42 -15.01 -10.67 16.68
CA VAL A 42 -16.01 -9.59 16.70
C VAL A 42 -15.48 -8.47 15.80
N PRO A 43 -16.16 -8.12 14.70
CA PRO A 43 -15.83 -6.89 13.99
C PRO A 43 -15.91 -5.78 15.04
N SER A 44 -14.80 -5.05 15.23
CA SER A 44 -14.72 -3.94 16.15
C SER A 44 -15.81 -2.95 15.77
N VAL A 45 -16.89 -2.92 16.54
CA VAL A 45 -17.91 -1.86 16.37
C VAL A 45 -17.18 -0.55 16.66
N PRO A 46 -17.09 0.38 15.70
CA PRO A 46 -16.41 1.64 15.90
C PRO A 46 -16.99 2.32 17.14
N SER A 47 -16.12 2.84 18.00
CA SER A 47 -16.61 3.64 19.12
C SER A 47 -17.39 4.85 18.58
N PRO A 48 -18.33 5.42 19.33
CA PRO A 48 -19.06 6.62 18.89
C PRO A 48 -18.11 7.77 18.50
N MET A 49 -16.93 7.87 19.12
CA MET A 49 -15.90 8.84 18.76
C MET A 49 -15.26 8.52 17.41
N ASP A 50 -14.95 7.25 17.14
CA ASP A 50 -14.39 6.83 15.85
C ASP A 50 -15.38 7.05 14.71
N ALA A 51 -16.66 6.77 14.94
CA ALA A 51 -17.73 7.02 13.98
C ALA A 51 -17.94 8.52 13.71
N GLY A 52 -17.77 9.35 14.74
CA GLY A 52 -17.81 10.81 14.63
C GLY A 52 -16.65 11.36 13.81
N ALA A 53 -15.43 10.91 14.13
CA ALA A 53 -14.23 11.32 13.40
C ALA A 53 -14.27 10.90 11.92
N ALA A 54 -14.75 9.70 11.62
CA ALA A 54 -14.92 9.24 10.24
C ALA A 54 -15.90 10.11 9.44
N LYS A 55 -17.02 10.52 10.06
CA LYS A 55 -17.96 11.44 9.39
C LYS A 55 -17.38 12.83 9.16
N VAL A 56 -16.59 13.36 10.09
CA VAL A 56 -15.91 14.64 9.89
C VAL A 56 -14.89 14.54 8.76
N ALA A 57 -14.12 13.45 8.73
CA ALA A 57 -13.16 13.19 7.65
C ALA A 57 -13.87 13.17 6.29
N GLU A 58 -14.95 12.40 6.14
CA GLU A 58 -15.73 12.30 4.90
C GLU A 58 -16.26 13.66 4.40
N LEU A 59 -16.55 14.59 5.32
CA LEU A 59 -17.05 15.93 4.97
C LEU A 59 -15.94 16.93 4.63
N VAL A 60 -14.74 16.76 5.15
CA VAL A 60 -13.63 17.73 5.08
C VAL A 60 -12.62 17.33 4.02
N GLU A 61 -12.35 16.05 3.88
CA GLU A 61 -11.37 15.55 2.91
C GLU A 61 -11.94 15.43 1.50
N THR A 62 -11.08 15.65 0.51
CA THR A 62 -11.46 15.48 -0.90
C THR A 62 -10.95 14.13 -1.39
N SER A 63 -11.84 13.28 -1.90
CA SER A 63 -11.42 12.03 -2.54
C SER A 63 -10.76 12.31 -3.89
N LEU A 64 -9.52 11.81 -4.05
CA LEU A 64 -8.79 11.91 -5.31
C LEU A 64 -9.16 10.77 -6.23
N THR A 65 -9.46 11.14 -7.46
CA THR A 65 -9.74 10.22 -8.56
C THR A 65 -8.82 10.50 -9.74
N LEU A 66 -8.81 9.58 -10.71
CA LEU A 66 -8.04 9.75 -11.94
C LEU A 66 -8.38 11.05 -12.66
N ASP A 67 -9.64 11.49 -12.58
CA ASP A 67 -10.15 12.66 -13.32
C ASP A 67 -9.95 13.98 -12.57
N ASN A 68 -9.92 13.97 -11.23
CA ASN A 68 -9.95 15.21 -10.45
C ASN A 68 -8.62 15.59 -9.77
N TRP A 69 -7.64 14.68 -9.67
CA TRP A 69 -6.44 14.90 -8.86
C TRP A 69 -5.66 16.16 -9.26
N GLN A 70 -5.59 16.49 -10.56
CA GLN A 70 -4.89 17.69 -11.04
C GLN A 70 -5.60 18.97 -10.64
N SER A 71 -6.92 18.99 -10.67
CA SER A 71 -7.71 20.16 -10.28
C SER A 71 -7.73 20.34 -8.76
N VAL A 72 -7.77 19.25 -8.00
CA VAL A 72 -7.75 19.28 -6.53
C VAL A 72 -6.38 19.70 -6.01
N LEU A 73 -5.30 19.17 -6.59
CA LEU A 73 -3.91 19.49 -6.22
C LEU A 73 -3.37 20.65 -7.05
N SER A 74 -4.13 21.70 -7.20
CA SER A 74 -3.72 22.95 -7.84
C SER A 74 -3.87 24.12 -6.88
N ALA A 75 -2.91 25.04 -6.89
CA ALA A 75 -3.03 26.25 -6.11
C ALA A 75 -4.18 27.10 -6.64
N ASP A 76 -4.99 27.67 -5.73
CA ASP A 76 -6.09 28.53 -6.09
C ASP A 76 -5.57 29.85 -6.65
N PRO A 77 -5.85 30.19 -7.93
CA PRO A 77 -5.37 31.43 -8.53
C PRO A 77 -5.99 32.68 -7.90
N SER A 78 -7.06 32.54 -7.15
CA SER A 78 -7.74 33.65 -6.47
C SER A 78 -7.31 33.85 -5.01
N ALA A 79 -6.48 32.93 -4.47
CA ALA A 79 -6.02 33.03 -3.11
C ALA A 79 -5.12 34.27 -2.91
N THR A 80 -5.48 35.09 -1.94
CA THR A 80 -4.73 36.31 -1.59
C THR A 80 -3.56 36.07 -0.64
N THR A 81 -3.35 34.81 -0.24
CA THR A 81 -2.26 34.43 0.69
C THR A 81 -0.91 34.42 -0.03
N ALA A 82 0.03 35.18 0.49
CA ALA A 82 1.41 35.22 -0.01
C ALA A 82 2.19 34.00 0.51
N GLY A 83 2.06 32.85 -0.15
CA GLY A 83 2.80 31.64 0.24
C GLY A 83 2.33 30.43 -0.56
N PRO A 84 3.08 29.33 -0.55
CA PRO A 84 2.64 28.11 -1.19
C PRO A 84 1.39 27.57 -0.49
N GLU A 85 0.57 26.88 -1.25
CA GLU A 85 -0.59 26.18 -0.74
C GLU A 85 -0.22 24.74 -0.39
N ASP A 86 -0.53 24.35 0.84
CA ASP A 86 -0.15 23.05 1.37
C ASP A 86 -1.31 22.05 1.25
N PHE A 87 -0.99 20.87 0.76
CA PHE A 87 -1.92 19.74 0.62
C PHE A 87 -1.36 18.54 1.34
N MET A 88 -2.20 17.81 2.05
CA MET A 88 -1.86 16.56 2.69
C MET A 88 -2.76 15.45 2.15
N VAL A 89 -2.16 14.50 1.43
CA VAL A 89 -2.86 13.40 0.76
C VAL A 89 -2.57 12.10 1.49
N TYR A 90 -3.58 11.51 2.10
CA TYR A 90 -3.49 10.19 2.69
C TYR A 90 -3.73 9.12 1.64
N ILE A 91 -2.79 8.19 1.52
CA ILE A 91 -2.87 7.05 0.60
C ILE A 91 -3.27 5.83 1.39
N THR A 92 -4.45 5.33 1.11
CA THR A 92 -5.05 4.18 1.77
C THR A 92 -5.33 3.04 0.79
N GLY A 93 -5.81 1.92 1.31
CA GLY A 93 -6.23 0.79 0.50
C GLY A 93 -6.96 -0.25 1.33
N GLY A 94 -7.71 -1.09 0.65
CA GLY A 94 -8.51 -2.14 1.26
C GLY A 94 -7.77 -3.48 1.38
N ASN A 95 -8.53 -4.56 1.22
CA ASN A 95 -8.01 -5.91 1.41
C ASN A 95 -6.98 -6.32 0.34
N LYS A 96 -7.11 -5.84 -0.90
CA LYS A 96 -6.22 -6.23 -2.01
C LYS A 96 -4.91 -5.47 -2.01
N THR A 97 -4.95 -4.18 -1.68
CA THR A 97 -3.80 -3.28 -1.77
C THR A 97 -3.05 -3.13 -0.45
N CYS A 98 -3.76 -3.25 0.68
CA CYS A 98 -3.20 -3.12 2.03
C CYS A 98 -3.28 -4.42 2.85
N TYR A 99 -3.81 -5.51 2.28
CA TYR A 99 -4.03 -6.79 2.98
C TYR A 99 -4.88 -6.65 4.26
N GLY A 100 -5.80 -5.70 4.30
CA GLY A 100 -6.62 -5.40 5.48
C GLY A 100 -5.87 -4.73 6.64
N LEU A 101 -4.58 -4.39 6.46
CA LEU A 101 -3.71 -3.87 7.54
C LEU A 101 -3.73 -2.33 7.64
N CYS A 102 -4.48 -1.62 6.80
CA CYS A 102 -4.59 -0.17 6.84
C CYS A 102 -5.56 0.37 7.90
N GLY A 103 -6.35 -0.49 8.55
CA GLY A 103 -7.42 -0.08 9.46
C GLY A 103 -6.96 0.87 10.58
N ASN A 104 -5.83 0.57 11.25
CA ASN A 104 -5.29 1.44 12.28
C ASN A 104 -4.84 2.81 11.72
N ALA A 105 -4.18 2.81 10.58
CA ALA A 105 -3.74 4.05 9.93
C ALA A 105 -4.93 4.90 9.46
N THR A 106 -5.99 4.28 8.93
CA THR A 106 -7.21 4.98 8.53
C THR A 106 -7.94 5.57 9.74
N LYS A 107 -8.00 4.84 10.86
CA LYS A 107 -8.55 5.37 12.10
C LYS A 107 -7.75 6.58 12.59
N ALA A 108 -6.42 6.47 12.66
CA ALA A 108 -5.55 7.57 13.07
C ALA A 108 -5.66 8.77 12.12
N TRP A 109 -5.82 8.52 10.82
CA TRP A 109 -6.08 9.56 9.82
C TRP A 109 -7.40 10.29 10.12
N ASN A 110 -8.52 9.59 10.26
CA ASN A 110 -9.83 10.19 10.51
C ASN A 110 -9.83 11.06 11.78
N GLU A 111 -9.19 10.58 12.85
CA GLU A 111 -9.00 11.36 14.08
C GLU A 111 -8.14 12.61 13.83
N SER A 112 -7.09 12.50 13.01
CA SER A 112 -6.21 13.63 12.69
C SER A 112 -6.91 14.68 11.83
N VAL A 113 -7.77 14.28 10.90
CA VAL A 113 -8.60 15.19 10.07
C VAL A 113 -9.52 16.01 10.97
N ALA A 114 -10.18 15.38 11.93
CA ALA A 114 -11.04 16.07 12.88
C ALA A 114 -10.26 17.13 13.71
N LEU A 115 -9.02 16.81 14.10
CA LEU A 115 -8.16 17.75 14.84
C LEU A 115 -7.64 18.89 13.95
N LEU A 116 -7.23 18.57 12.72
CA LEU A 116 -6.71 19.55 11.77
C LEU A 116 -7.78 20.49 11.26
N SER A 117 -9.02 20.00 11.03
CA SER A 117 -10.13 20.84 10.56
C SER A 117 -10.48 21.98 11.51
N ALA A 118 -10.09 21.89 12.77
CA ALA A 118 -10.23 22.97 13.76
C ALA A 118 -9.12 24.02 13.68
N SER A 119 -8.06 23.79 12.91
CA SER A 119 -6.92 24.71 12.79
C SER A 119 -7.06 25.60 11.56
N PRO A 120 -6.91 26.93 11.70
CA PRO A 120 -6.97 27.85 10.56
C PRO A 120 -5.80 27.73 9.58
N SER A 121 -4.71 27.10 10.01
CA SER A 121 -3.50 26.87 9.20
C SER A 121 -3.37 25.41 8.73
N ALA A 122 -4.48 24.66 8.73
CA ALA A 122 -4.46 23.28 8.25
C ALA A 122 -4.22 23.23 6.74
N PRO A 123 -3.44 22.25 6.25
CA PRO A 123 -3.34 21.99 4.82
C PRO A 123 -4.69 21.53 4.27
N LYS A 124 -4.89 21.65 2.96
CA LYS A 124 -6.03 21.01 2.30
C LYS A 124 -5.87 19.49 2.38
N LEU A 125 -6.91 18.80 2.85
CA LEU A 125 -6.86 17.37 3.12
C LEU A 125 -7.49 16.60 1.96
N ALA A 126 -6.81 15.55 1.51
CA ALA A 126 -7.31 14.67 0.47
C ALA A 126 -6.98 13.20 0.78
N VAL A 127 -7.77 12.30 0.22
CA VAL A 127 -7.57 10.85 0.34
C VAL A 127 -7.48 10.21 -1.04
N LEU A 128 -6.52 9.30 -1.19
CA LEU A 128 -6.36 8.46 -2.37
C LEU A 128 -6.50 7.00 -1.97
N ASP A 129 -7.58 6.36 -2.40
CA ASP A 129 -7.82 4.94 -2.16
C ASP A 129 -7.27 4.11 -3.33
N CYS A 130 -6.18 3.39 -3.11
CA CYS A 130 -5.55 2.53 -4.10
C CYS A 130 -6.37 1.29 -4.49
N GLU A 131 -7.41 0.94 -3.74
CA GLU A 131 -8.33 -0.14 -4.13
C GLU A 131 -9.32 0.33 -5.20
N ASN A 132 -9.80 1.56 -5.07
CA ASN A 132 -10.72 2.18 -6.02
C ASN A 132 -10.00 2.85 -7.20
N GLU A 133 -8.84 3.48 -6.93
CA GLU A 133 -8.04 4.23 -7.91
C GLU A 133 -6.64 3.59 -8.13
N PRO A 134 -6.57 2.30 -8.51
CA PRO A 134 -5.30 1.60 -8.65
C PRO A 134 -4.40 2.19 -9.74
N ILE A 135 -4.98 2.78 -10.77
CA ILE A 135 -4.23 3.38 -11.88
C ILE A 135 -3.45 4.60 -11.39
N LEU A 136 -4.09 5.48 -10.61
CA LEU A 136 -3.47 6.67 -10.05
C LEU A 136 -2.35 6.30 -9.05
N CYS A 137 -2.60 5.32 -8.18
CA CYS A 137 -1.56 4.82 -7.27
C CYS A 137 -0.36 4.23 -8.00
N ASN A 138 -0.60 3.46 -9.07
CA ASN A 138 0.47 2.93 -9.91
C ASN A 138 1.23 4.03 -10.65
N ALA A 139 0.50 5.06 -11.15
CA ALA A 139 1.10 6.19 -11.84
C ALA A 139 2.02 7.02 -10.93
N TRP A 140 1.70 7.11 -9.65
CA TRP A 140 2.52 7.78 -8.65
C TRP A 140 3.54 6.85 -7.97
N ALA A 141 3.50 5.55 -8.27
CA ALA A 141 4.31 4.49 -7.66
C ALA A 141 4.25 4.51 -6.12
N VAL A 142 3.06 4.71 -5.57
CA VAL A 142 2.82 4.79 -4.13
C VAL A 142 2.15 3.54 -3.58
N GLY A 143 2.40 3.29 -2.30
CA GLY A 143 1.78 2.16 -1.59
C GLY A 143 1.18 2.56 -0.24
N PRO A 144 -0.01 2.01 0.09
CA PRO A 144 -0.67 2.27 1.36
C PRO A 144 -0.01 1.53 2.55
N PRO A 145 -0.09 2.07 3.79
CA PRO A 145 -0.49 3.42 4.13
C PRO A 145 0.68 4.39 4.06
N SER A 146 0.45 5.55 3.46
CA SER A 146 1.45 6.61 3.38
C SER A 146 0.79 7.98 3.25
N ILE A 147 1.56 9.03 3.41
CA ILE A 147 1.11 10.41 3.23
C ILE A 147 2.04 11.09 2.24
N TYR A 148 1.46 11.77 1.25
CA TYR A 148 2.13 12.82 0.51
C TYR A 148 1.79 14.17 1.12
N TYR A 149 2.81 14.95 1.41
CA TYR A 149 2.68 16.35 1.75
C TYR A 149 3.21 17.19 0.59
N PHE A 150 2.33 17.94 -0.05
CA PHE A 150 2.67 18.81 -1.17
C PHE A 150 2.64 20.26 -0.73
N SER A 151 3.66 21.02 -1.15
CA SER A 151 3.68 22.47 -1.05
C SER A 151 3.71 23.04 -2.46
N ILE A 152 2.57 23.57 -2.90
CA ILE A 152 2.34 24.00 -4.29
C ILE A 152 2.40 25.53 -4.32
N PRO A 153 3.39 26.11 -4.99
CA PRO A 153 3.50 27.56 -5.09
C PRO A 153 2.42 28.12 -6.03
N HIS A 154 1.93 29.31 -5.71
CA HIS A 154 1.07 30.06 -6.63
C HIS A 154 1.87 30.52 -7.84
N ALA A 155 1.20 30.59 -9.00
CA ALA A 155 1.78 31.17 -10.18
C ALA A 155 2.09 32.66 -9.94
N LEU A 156 3.29 33.09 -10.31
CA LEU A 156 3.68 34.50 -10.28
C LEU A 156 2.94 35.28 -11.38
N ALA A 157 2.99 36.61 -11.30
CA ALA A 157 2.31 37.48 -12.27
C ALA A 157 2.79 37.28 -13.71
N ASP A 158 3.98 36.76 -13.92
CA ASP A 158 4.57 36.36 -15.21
C ASP A 158 4.21 34.93 -15.65
N GLN A 159 3.27 34.28 -14.95
CA GLN A 159 2.86 32.89 -15.13
C GLN A 159 3.97 31.84 -14.85
N SER A 160 5.13 32.26 -14.36
CA SER A 160 6.14 31.33 -13.85
C SER A 160 5.70 30.82 -12.48
N ALA A 161 5.78 29.50 -12.28
CA ALA A 161 5.60 28.89 -10.98
C ALA A 161 6.86 28.10 -10.63
N SER A 162 7.32 28.24 -9.40
CA SER A 162 8.36 27.35 -8.90
C SER A 162 7.84 25.92 -8.83
N ALA A 163 8.75 24.95 -8.91
CA ALA A 163 8.36 23.53 -8.89
C ALA A 163 7.66 23.18 -7.56
N PRO A 164 6.55 22.45 -7.59
CA PRO A 164 5.91 21.92 -6.39
C PRO A 164 6.87 21.01 -5.62
N LEU A 165 6.93 21.20 -4.31
CA LEU A 165 7.67 20.31 -3.41
C LEU A 165 6.76 19.19 -2.93
N ALA A 166 7.27 17.97 -2.92
CA ALA A 166 6.56 16.81 -2.39
C ALA A 166 7.41 16.10 -1.33
N TYR A 167 6.78 15.70 -0.24
CA TYR A 167 7.41 14.89 0.80
C TYR A 167 6.61 13.61 0.94
N TYR A 168 7.29 12.47 0.83
CA TYR A 168 6.67 11.15 0.93
C TYR A 168 6.97 10.53 2.29
N ILE A 169 5.93 10.29 3.07
CA ILE A 169 6.01 9.83 4.45
C ILE A 169 5.32 8.47 4.56
N LEU A 170 6.11 7.44 4.86
CA LEU A 170 5.57 6.11 5.14
C LEU A 170 4.99 6.06 6.54
N LEU A 171 3.77 5.55 6.67
CA LEU A 171 3.13 5.34 7.96
C LEU A 171 3.35 3.92 8.46
N ASN A 172 3.57 3.78 9.76
CA ASN A 172 3.60 2.46 10.37
C ASN A 172 2.17 1.92 10.51
N ARG A 173 1.89 0.78 9.88
CA ARG A 173 0.55 0.17 9.83
C ARG A 173 -0.04 -0.12 11.20
N THR A 174 0.79 -0.44 12.19
CA THR A 174 0.36 -0.93 13.50
C THR A 174 0.43 0.11 14.61
N SER A 175 1.37 1.06 14.53
CA SER A 175 1.67 1.97 15.63
C SER A 175 1.36 3.44 15.37
N VAL A 176 1.00 3.81 14.13
CA VAL A 176 0.71 5.20 13.81
C VAL A 176 -0.45 5.74 14.63
N THR A 177 -0.30 6.97 15.12
CA THR A 177 -1.28 7.68 15.94
C THR A 177 -1.73 8.99 15.28
N ALA A 178 -2.92 9.47 15.65
CA ALA A 178 -3.42 10.75 15.16
C ALA A 178 -2.50 11.93 15.53
N SER A 179 -1.82 11.86 16.68
CA SER A 179 -0.87 12.88 17.11
C SER A 179 0.39 12.94 16.24
N GLU A 180 0.85 11.81 15.70
CA GLU A 180 1.96 11.76 14.74
C GLU A 180 1.54 12.37 13.40
N ILE A 181 0.35 12.06 12.91
CA ILE A 181 -0.17 12.61 11.66
C ILE A 181 -0.39 14.13 11.79
N THR A 182 -1.00 14.59 12.87
CA THR A 182 -1.21 16.03 13.10
C THR A 182 0.11 16.80 13.29
N ALA A 183 1.16 16.15 13.77
CA ALA A 183 2.48 16.77 13.91
C ALA A 183 3.14 17.05 12.54
N ILE A 184 2.72 16.37 11.46
CA ILE A 184 3.27 16.59 10.12
C ILE A 184 3.13 18.07 9.72
N PRO A 185 1.93 18.66 9.65
CA PRO A 185 1.79 20.07 9.34
C PRO A 185 2.08 20.99 10.54
N THR A 186 1.66 20.63 11.77
CA THR A 186 1.72 21.57 12.91
C THR A 186 3.13 21.77 13.47
N LYS A 187 3.98 20.74 13.42
CA LYS A 187 5.39 20.79 13.84
C LYS A 187 6.35 20.75 12.66
N GLU A 188 5.82 20.82 11.44
CA GLU A 188 6.59 20.75 10.19
C GLU A 188 7.54 19.54 10.14
N THR A 189 7.12 18.41 10.71
CA THR A 189 7.97 17.21 10.79
C THR A 189 8.32 16.66 9.41
N TYR A 190 7.55 16.99 8.37
CA TYR A 190 7.85 16.64 6.99
C TYR A 190 9.19 17.24 6.52
N LYS A 191 9.63 18.39 7.05
CA LYS A 191 10.92 19.02 6.70
C LYS A 191 12.14 18.23 7.18
N SER A 192 11.95 17.25 8.09
CA SER A 192 13.03 16.34 8.48
C SER A 192 13.38 15.34 7.39
N ALA A 193 12.45 15.07 6.48
CA ALA A 193 12.69 14.25 5.31
C ALA A 193 13.16 15.13 4.13
N ALA A 194 14.05 14.58 3.28
CA ALA A 194 14.39 15.27 2.04
C ALA A 194 13.17 15.34 1.11
N PRO A 195 13.00 16.44 0.36
CA PRO A 195 11.99 16.51 -0.68
C PRO A 195 12.16 15.34 -1.66
N TYR A 196 11.04 14.77 -2.09
CA TYR A 196 11.06 13.68 -3.06
C TYR A 196 11.33 14.22 -4.47
N GLU A 197 12.50 13.90 -5.02
CA GLU A 197 12.94 14.33 -6.36
C GLU A 197 13.01 13.16 -7.35
N GLY A 198 12.32 12.06 -7.06
CA GLY A 198 12.36 10.86 -7.88
C GLY A 198 11.69 11.01 -9.25
N ILE A 199 12.00 10.08 -10.18
CA ILE A 199 11.41 10.04 -11.53
C ILE A 199 9.88 9.90 -11.51
N TRP A 200 9.32 9.39 -10.41
CA TRP A 200 7.89 9.22 -10.16
C TRP A 200 7.25 10.42 -9.46
N HIS A 201 7.97 11.54 -9.31
CA HIS A 201 7.37 12.73 -8.71
C HIS A 201 6.12 13.15 -9.51
N PRO A 202 4.93 13.29 -8.86
CA PRO A 202 3.65 13.47 -9.57
C PRO A 202 3.60 14.68 -10.51
N PHE A 203 4.37 15.75 -10.21
CA PHE A 203 4.36 16.98 -10.99
C PHE A 203 5.64 17.19 -11.81
N THR A 204 6.82 16.94 -11.23
CA THR A 204 8.11 17.33 -11.79
C THR A 204 8.96 16.16 -12.24
N GLY A 205 8.56 14.93 -11.91
CA GLY A 205 9.27 13.72 -12.34
C GLY A 205 9.30 13.56 -13.87
N LEU A 206 10.32 12.88 -14.39
CA LEU A 206 10.43 12.63 -15.83
C LEU A 206 9.17 11.95 -16.39
N ILE A 207 8.59 11.02 -15.64
CA ILE A 207 7.35 10.33 -16.04
C ILE A 207 6.19 11.31 -16.18
N ALA A 208 6.07 12.27 -15.25
CA ALA A 208 5.04 13.29 -15.31
C ALA A 208 5.28 14.28 -16.47
N GLN A 209 6.51 14.70 -16.68
CA GLN A 209 6.87 15.62 -17.79
C GLN A 209 6.52 15.06 -19.16
N TYR A 210 6.71 13.76 -19.38
CA TYR A 210 6.33 13.10 -20.63
C TYR A 210 4.90 12.56 -20.63
N GLN A 211 4.10 12.85 -19.59
CA GLN A 211 2.72 12.37 -19.41
C GLN A 211 2.60 10.84 -19.47
N LEU A 212 3.68 10.12 -19.12
CA LEU A 212 3.73 8.67 -19.14
C LEU A 212 3.14 8.02 -17.90
N GLY A 213 2.85 8.78 -16.84
CA GLY A 213 2.34 8.25 -15.59
C GLY A 213 1.06 7.44 -15.76
N MET A 214 0.06 8.00 -16.44
CA MET A 214 -1.21 7.31 -16.69
C MET A 214 -1.06 6.09 -17.59
N PRO A 215 -0.41 6.16 -18.77
CA PRO A 215 -0.14 4.96 -19.58
C PRO A 215 0.55 3.84 -18.80
N ILE A 216 1.57 4.16 -18.00
CA ILE A 216 2.27 3.17 -17.16
C ILE A 216 1.33 2.61 -16.10
N GLY A 217 0.53 3.45 -15.44
CA GLY A 217 -0.48 3.03 -14.47
C GLY A 217 -1.45 2.02 -15.05
N TYR A 218 -1.97 2.27 -16.26
CA TYR A 218 -2.84 1.34 -16.99
C TYR A 218 -2.13 0.03 -17.33
N VAL A 219 -0.88 0.07 -17.78
CA VAL A 219 -0.10 -1.12 -18.10
C VAL A 219 0.08 -1.99 -16.85
N ILE A 220 0.51 -1.40 -15.73
CA ILE A 220 0.69 -2.14 -14.47
C ILE A 220 -0.65 -2.73 -14.00
N TRP A 221 -1.72 -1.94 -14.05
CA TRP A 221 -3.05 -2.40 -13.69
C TRP A 221 -3.52 -3.55 -14.59
N GLY A 222 -3.29 -3.46 -15.91
CA GLY A 222 -3.61 -4.53 -16.86
C GLY A 222 -2.85 -5.81 -16.55
N PHE A 223 -1.55 -5.73 -16.26
CA PHE A 223 -0.74 -6.87 -15.83
C PHE A 223 -1.26 -7.50 -14.53
N SER A 224 -1.71 -6.70 -13.57
CA SER A 224 -2.27 -7.21 -12.31
C SER A 224 -3.58 -7.99 -12.48
N LYS A 225 -4.30 -7.77 -13.59
CA LYS A 225 -5.55 -8.48 -13.93
C LYS A 225 -5.30 -9.75 -14.76
N MET A 226 -4.08 -9.95 -15.27
CA MET A 226 -3.77 -11.14 -16.07
C MET A 226 -3.76 -12.40 -15.21
N PRO A 227 -4.32 -13.51 -15.72
CA PRO A 227 -4.16 -14.82 -15.08
C PRO A 227 -2.67 -15.19 -15.00
N SER A 228 -2.26 -15.84 -13.92
CA SER A 228 -0.86 -16.20 -13.65
C SER A 228 -0.19 -17.07 -14.74
N TRP A 229 -0.98 -17.82 -15.51
CA TRP A 229 -0.48 -18.66 -16.59
C TRP A 229 -0.09 -17.87 -17.85
N LEU A 230 -0.67 -16.70 -18.08
CA LEU A 230 -0.50 -15.93 -19.33
C LEU A 230 0.93 -15.38 -19.48
N PRO A 231 1.58 -14.79 -18.46
CA PRO A 231 2.99 -14.40 -18.54
C PRO A 231 3.92 -15.56 -18.87
N MET A 232 3.65 -16.79 -18.35
CA MET A 232 4.47 -17.97 -18.66
C MET A 232 4.40 -18.34 -20.15
N ILE A 233 3.20 -18.29 -20.74
CA ILE A 233 3.02 -18.55 -22.18
C ILE A 233 3.73 -17.46 -23.01
N LEU A 234 3.59 -16.19 -22.65
CA LEU A 234 4.25 -15.09 -23.34
C LEU A 234 5.77 -15.24 -23.32
N ILE A 235 6.37 -15.50 -22.16
CA ILE A 235 7.81 -15.72 -22.01
C ILE A 235 8.25 -16.92 -22.86
N SER A 236 7.51 -18.01 -22.83
CA SER A 236 7.81 -19.21 -23.61
C SER A 236 7.75 -18.94 -25.12
N PHE A 237 6.76 -18.20 -25.56
CA PHE A 237 6.61 -17.79 -26.95
C PHE A 237 7.75 -16.87 -27.41
N PHE A 238 8.07 -15.85 -26.63
CA PHE A 238 9.19 -14.93 -26.93
C PHE A 238 10.52 -15.67 -26.93
N SER A 239 10.79 -16.54 -25.95
CA SER A 239 12.02 -17.35 -25.91
C SER A 239 12.17 -18.20 -27.16
N ARG A 240 11.11 -18.88 -27.60
CA ARG A 240 11.14 -19.67 -28.85
C ARG A 240 11.36 -18.80 -30.08
N SER A 241 10.71 -17.64 -30.15
CA SER A 241 10.84 -16.74 -31.30
C SER A 241 12.24 -16.14 -31.41
N PHE A 242 12.88 -15.80 -30.29
CA PHE A 242 14.23 -15.24 -30.29
C PHE A 242 15.31 -16.31 -30.42
N MET A 243 15.21 -17.44 -29.73
CA MET A 243 16.19 -18.53 -29.85
C MET A 243 16.08 -19.28 -31.16
N GLY A 244 14.87 -19.49 -31.70
CA GLY A 244 14.66 -20.15 -32.98
C GLY A 244 15.31 -19.40 -34.14
N ARG A 245 15.37 -18.06 -34.10
CA ARG A 245 16.06 -17.27 -35.14
C ARG A 245 17.57 -17.37 -35.04
N ARG A 246 18.18 -17.64 -33.90
CA ARG A 246 19.61 -17.83 -33.71
C ARG A 246 20.06 -19.24 -34.07
N ALA A 247 19.20 -20.25 -33.95
CA ALA A 247 19.51 -21.64 -34.33
C ALA A 247 19.42 -21.90 -35.86
N ALA A 248 18.85 -20.97 -36.63
CA ALA A 248 18.75 -21.06 -38.08
C ALA A 248 19.93 -20.46 -38.84
N ALA A 249 21.06 -20.18 -38.17
CA ALA A 249 22.30 -19.87 -38.87
C ALA A 249 22.78 -21.17 -39.57
N PRO A 250 23.00 -21.14 -40.91
CA PRO A 250 23.41 -22.34 -41.64
C PRO A 250 24.75 -22.83 -41.10
N GLN A 251 24.77 -24.01 -40.49
CA GLN A 251 26.00 -24.75 -40.27
C GLN A 251 26.60 -25.02 -41.66
N GLY A 252 27.64 -24.26 -42.00
CA GLY A 252 28.38 -24.49 -43.21
C GLY A 252 28.80 -25.95 -43.29
N GLY A 253 28.28 -26.64 -44.30
CA GLY A 253 28.59 -28.04 -44.56
C GLY A 253 30.11 -28.21 -44.71
N ALA A 254 30.68 -29.05 -43.83
CA ALA A 254 31.99 -29.62 -44.04
C ALA A 254 31.84 -30.58 -45.25
N ALA A 255 32.50 -30.25 -46.38
CA ALA A 255 32.57 -31.14 -47.51
C ALA A 255 33.32 -32.41 -47.10
N PRO A 256 32.85 -33.61 -47.57
CA PRO A 256 33.60 -34.84 -47.33
C PRO A 256 34.92 -34.82 -48.09
N ALA A 257 36.04 -35.02 -47.39
CA ALA A 257 37.36 -35.24 -47.98
C ALA A 257 37.35 -36.50 -48.85
N ALA A 258 37.61 -36.36 -50.14
CA ALA A 258 37.79 -37.46 -51.04
C ALA A 258 39.07 -38.24 -50.69
N ALA A 259 38.92 -39.52 -50.43
CA ALA A 259 40.06 -40.46 -50.30
C ALA A 259 40.59 -40.81 -51.68
N THR A 260 41.86 -40.58 -51.91
CA THR A 260 42.67 -41.21 -52.94
C THR A 260 43.75 -42.07 -52.29
#